data_556c6d9bbfb12ab510f242458df9ff6b
#
_entry.id   556c6d9bbfb12ab510f242458df9ff6b
#
_cell.length_a   1.000
_cell.length_b   1.000
_cell.length_c   1.000
_cell.angle_alpha   90.00
_cell.angle_beta   90.00
_cell.angle_gamma   90.00
#
_symmetry.space_group_name_H-M   'P 1'
#
loop_
_entity.id
_entity.type
_entity.pdbx_description
1 polymer ?
#
loop_
_entity_poly.entity_id
_entity_poly.type
_entity_poly.pdbx_seq_one_letter_code
_entity_poly.pdbx_strand_id
1 'polypeptide(L)'
;MCIRDRVIVHPECPKETVEVSDANGSTQFIKNFVEDLPAGSHVAIGTEINMVARLADAHPDKHIECLDDKICPCSTMYMIHPAYLMDVLEKLVEGEIPNQIVVPNDVQEGALLALERMLSIKE
;
A
#
# COMPACT_ATOMS: atom_id res chain seq x y z
N MET A 1 9.64 22.94 -13.89
CA MET A 1 9.50 22.24 -12.61
C MET A 1 9.09 23.28 -11.56
N CYS A 2 7.87 23.22 -11.09
CA CYS A 2 7.39 24.13 -10.05
C CYS A 2 8.01 23.77 -8.70
N ILE A 3 8.28 24.75 -7.85
CA ILE A 3 8.84 24.55 -6.49
C ILE A 3 7.93 23.66 -5.59
N ARG A 4 6.72 23.32 -6.08
CA ARG A 4 5.70 22.52 -5.36
C ARG A 4 5.58 21.08 -5.84
N ASP A 5 6.33 20.71 -6.89
CA ASP A 5 6.29 19.34 -7.40
C ASP A 5 7.11 18.43 -6.49
N ARG A 6 6.55 17.29 -6.10
CA ARG A 6 7.19 16.27 -5.26
C ARG A 6 7.00 14.91 -5.88
N VAL A 7 8.00 14.06 -5.72
CA VAL A 7 7.94 12.64 -6.07
C VAL A 7 8.15 11.83 -4.81
N ILE A 8 7.17 11.04 -4.43
CA ILE A 8 7.25 10.13 -3.30
C ILE A 8 6.97 8.70 -3.75
N VAL A 9 7.75 7.75 -3.26
CA VAL A 9 7.65 6.37 -3.73
C VAL A 9 7.63 5.36 -2.57
N HIS A 10 6.99 4.23 -2.80
CA HIS A 10 7.15 3.07 -1.92
C HIS A 10 8.53 2.43 -2.14
N PRO A 11 9.22 1.94 -1.10
CA PRO A 11 10.56 1.36 -1.23
C PRO A 11 10.62 0.07 -2.07
N GLU A 12 9.48 -0.51 -2.44
CA GLU A 12 9.40 -1.63 -3.40
C GLU A 12 9.48 -1.19 -4.87
N CYS A 13 9.49 0.12 -5.14
CA CYS A 13 9.78 0.62 -6.48
C CYS A 13 11.21 0.27 -6.91
N PRO A 14 11.50 0.26 -8.23
CA PRO A 14 12.85 0.06 -8.70
C PRO A 14 13.85 0.96 -7.99
N LYS A 15 15.02 0.43 -7.67
CA LYS A 15 16.05 1.13 -6.88
C LYS A 15 16.38 2.51 -7.47
N GLU A 16 16.50 2.59 -8.78
CA GLU A 16 16.81 3.82 -9.50
C GLU A 16 15.72 4.88 -9.31
N THR A 17 14.45 4.46 -9.21
CA THR A 17 13.32 5.35 -8.94
C THR A 17 13.35 5.85 -7.50
N VAL A 18 13.67 4.96 -6.55
CA VAL A 18 13.80 5.33 -5.13
C VAL A 18 14.93 6.32 -4.92
N GLU A 19 16.08 6.13 -5.58
CA GLU A 19 17.26 7.00 -5.45
C GLU A 19 17.05 8.42 -5.97
N VAL A 20 16.15 8.63 -6.94
CA VAL A 20 15.87 9.95 -7.52
C VAL A 20 14.60 10.61 -6.99
N SER A 21 13.82 9.92 -6.14
CA SER A 21 12.63 10.48 -5.52
C SER A 21 12.96 11.48 -4.41
N ASP A 22 12.03 12.40 -4.13
CA ASP A 22 12.17 13.36 -3.02
C ASP A 22 12.04 12.69 -1.65
N ALA A 23 11.23 11.64 -1.58
CA ALA A 23 11.03 10.85 -0.37
C ALA A 23 10.58 9.42 -0.70
N ASN A 24 10.85 8.50 0.22
CA ASN A 24 10.36 7.13 0.11
C ASN A 24 9.97 6.60 1.48
N GLY A 25 8.98 5.72 1.53
CA GLY A 25 8.53 5.14 2.78
C GLY A 25 7.31 4.23 2.65
N SER A 26 6.84 3.75 3.79
CA SER A 26 5.67 2.88 3.87
C SER A 26 4.40 3.57 3.36
N THR A 27 3.34 2.81 3.13
CA THR A 27 2.02 3.35 2.77
C THR A 27 1.53 4.40 3.79
N GLN A 28 1.77 4.18 5.07
CA GLN A 28 1.42 5.16 6.10
C GLN A 28 2.28 6.43 6.00
N PHE A 29 3.57 6.28 5.71
CA PHE A 29 4.45 7.43 5.49
C PHE A 29 4.00 8.26 4.28
N ILE A 30 3.66 7.62 3.16
CA ILE A 30 3.14 8.29 1.96
C ILE A 30 1.86 9.07 2.29
N LYS A 31 0.94 8.46 3.04
CA LYS A 31 -0.30 9.12 3.48
C LYS A 31 -0.01 10.37 4.30
N ASN A 32 0.80 10.25 5.34
CA ASN A 32 1.15 11.39 6.21
C ASN A 32 1.86 12.49 5.40
N PHE A 33 2.76 12.11 4.49
CA PHE A 33 3.46 13.07 3.64
C PHE A 33 2.49 13.88 2.77
N VAL A 34 1.49 13.23 2.17
CA VAL A 34 0.46 13.91 1.37
C VAL A 34 -0.40 14.83 2.25
N GLU A 35 -0.77 14.39 3.44
CA GLU A 35 -1.55 15.19 4.41
C GLU A 35 -0.82 16.49 4.77
N ASP A 36 0.48 16.42 5.00
CA ASP A 36 1.32 17.56 5.41
C ASP A 36 1.62 18.56 4.28
N LEU A 37 1.39 18.19 3.02
CA LEU A 37 1.61 19.09 1.89
C LEU A 37 0.60 20.25 1.89
N PRO A 38 1.03 21.48 1.56
CA PRO A 38 0.10 22.61 1.44
C PRO A 38 -0.87 22.44 0.27
N ALA A 39 -2.03 23.10 0.36
CA ALA A 39 -2.99 23.14 -0.72
C ALA A 39 -2.36 23.70 -2.01
N GLY A 40 -2.75 23.15 -3.15
CA GLY A 40 -2.19 23.47 -4.47
C GLY A 40 -0.83 22.82 -4.74
N SER A 41 -0.38 21.88 -3.90
CA SER A 41 0.81 21.06 -4.19
C SER A 41 0.53 20.06 -5.32
N HIS A 42 1.59 19.77 -6.09
CA HIS A 42 1.60 18.68 -7.05
C HIS A 42 2.49 17.56 -6.51
N VAL A 43 1.98 16.33 -6.51
CA VAL A 43 2.73 15.15 -6.05
C VAL A 43 2.48 13.96 -6.95
N ALA A 44 3.57 13.39 -7.45
CA ALA A 44 3.56 12.12 -8.17
C ALA A 44 3.92 10.99 -7.19
N ILE A 45 3.09 9.97 -7.12
CA ILE A 45 3.23 8.89 -6.13
C ILE A 45 3.54 7.57 -6.83
N GLY A 46 4.70 6.98 -6.51
CA GLY A 46 5.09 5.66 -6.98
C GLY A 46 4.62 4.56 -6.02
N THR A 47 3.36 4.17 -6.16
CA THR A 47 2.75 3.04 -5.44
C THR A 47 1.55 2.52 -6.22
N GLU A 48 0.81 1.58 -5.64
CA GLU A 48 -0.36 0.97 -6.24
C GLU A 48 -1.46 2.00 -6.54
N ILE A 49 -2.05 1.89 -7.75
CA ILE A 49 -2.95 2.91 -8.33
C ILE A 49 -4.18 3.21 -7.47
N ASN A 50 -4.78 2.22 -6.82
CA ASN A 50 -5.98 2.45 -6.00
C ASN A 50 -5.67 3.26 -4.74
N MET A 51 -4.47 3.12 -4.18
CA MET A 51 -4.02 3.98 -3.09
C MET A 51 -3.87 5.42 -3.56
N VAL A 52 -3.27 5.64 -4.73
CA VAL A 52 -3.10 6.98 -5.31
C VAL A 52 -4.45 7.64 -5.58
N ALA A 53 -5.38 6.90 -6.20
CA ALA A 53 -6.73 7.39 -6.47
C ALA A 53 -7.48 7.79 -5.19
N ARG A 54 -7.40 6.96 -4.14
CA ARG A 54 -8.01 7.27 -2.84
C ARG A 54 -7.41 8.51 -2.17
N LEU A 55 -6.10 8.72 -2.32
CA LEU A 55 -5.46 9.94 -1.80
C LEU A 55 -5.90 11.17 -2.60
N ALA A 56 -6.00 11.06 -3.93
CA ALA A 56 -6.51 12.14 -4.77
C ALA A 56 -7.96 12.52 -4.43
N ASP A 57 -8.83 11.53 -4.23
CA ASP A 57 -10.22 11.77 -3.81
C ASP A 57 -10.32 12.40 -2.42
N ALA A 58 -9.43 12.02 -1.50
CA ALA A 58 -9.42 12.56 -0.14
C ALA A 58 -8.85 13.98 -0.06
N HIS A 59 -8.02 14.39 -1.01
CA HIS A 59 -7.34 15.69 -1.02
C HIS A 59 -7.55 16.46 -2.33
N PRO A 60 -8.80 16.89 -2.62
CA PRO A 60 -9.13 17.60 -3.87
C PRO A 60 -8.48 18.99 -3.97
N ASP A 61 -7.89 19.47 -2.89
CA ASP A 61 -7.11 20.71 -2.81
C ASP A 61 -5.67 20.55 -3.34
N LYS A 62 -5.24 19.33 -3.66
CA LYS A 62 -3.91 19.00 -4.16
C LYS A 62 -4.02 18.28 -5.50
N HIS A 63 -2.98 18.36 -6.30
CA HIS A 63 -2.87 17.59 -7.55
C HIS A 63 -2.03 16.34 -7.30
N ILE A 64 -2.71 15.20 -7.20
CA ILE A 64 -2.10 13.91 -6.88
C ILE A 64 -2.25 12.98 -8.08
N GLU A 65 -1.15 12.45 -8.56
CA GLU A 65 -1.10 11.56 -9.70
C GLU A 65 -0.20 10.35 -9.47
N CYS A 66 -0.43 9.29 -10.23
CA CYS A 66 0.45 8.14 -10.23
C CYS A 66 1.75 8.48 -10.98
N LEU A 67 2.89 8.08 -10.42
CA LEU A 67 4.20 8.29 -11.05
C LEU A 67 4.34 7.51 -12.37
N ASP A 68 3.69 6.35 -12.48
CA ASP A 68 3.64 5.57 -13.71
C ASP A 68 2.47 6.08 -14.58
N ASP A 69 2.74 6.41 -15.83
CA ASP A 69 1.76 6.80 -16.85
C ASP A 69 0.87 5.63 -17.30
N LYS A 70 1.22 4.42 -16.93
CA LYS A 70 0.44 3.21 -17.12
C LYS A 70 -0.18 2.77 -15.81
N ILE A 71 -1.30 2.07 -15.89
CA ILE A 71 -1.94 1.48 -14.71
C ILE A 71 -0.95 0.49 -14.09
N CYS A 72 -0.48 0.79 -12.89
CA CYS A 72 0.37 -0.11 -12.10
C CYS A 72 -0.47 -0.82 -11.01
N PRO A 73 -1.18 -1.89 -11.35
CA PRO A 73 -1.86 -2.70 -10.35
C PRO A 73 -0.82 -3.54 -9.62
N CYS A 74 -0.92 -3.63 -8.31
CA CYS A 74 -0.17 -4.64 -7.57
C CYS A 74 -0.74 -6.02 -7.92
N SER A 75 0.09 -6.86 -8.54
CA SER A 75 -0.33 -8.19 -9.03
C SER A 75 -0.86 -9.08 -7.91
N THR A 76 -0.31 -8.95 -6.70
CA THR A 76 -0.75 -9.70 -5.52
C THR A 76 -2.05 -9.17 -4.93
N MET A 77 -2.20 -7.85 -4.80
CA MET A 77 -3.46 -7.25 -4.32
C MET A 77 -4.61 -7.47 -5.32
N TYR A 78 -4.31 -7.48 -6.61
CA TYR A 78 -5.31 -7.72 -7.64
C TYR A 78 -5.89 -9.15 -7.61
N MET A 79 -5.18 -10.09 -6.96
CA MET A 79 -5.71 -11.43 -6.71
C MET A 79 -6.87 -11.46 -5.72
N ILE A 80 -7.03 -10.42 -4.89
CA ILE A 80 -8.16 -10.25 -3.97
C ILE A 80 -9.28 -9.50 -4.70
N HIS A 81 -9.93 -10.19 -5.62
CA HIS A 81 -11.03 -9.61 -6.39
C HIS A 81 -12.34 -9.67 -5.59
N PRO A 82 -13.24 -8.64 -5.69
CA PRO A 82 -14.52 -8.63 -4.99
C PRO A 82 -15.37 -9.88 -5.19
N ALA A 83 -15.35 -10.48 -6.40
CA ALA A 83 -16.08 -11.73 -6.67
C ALA A 83 -15.55 -12.92 -5.83
N TYR A 84 -14.25 -13.00 -5.58
CA TYR A 84 -13.68 -14.06 -4.72
C TYR A 84 -14.04 -13.84 -3.26
N LEU A 85 -14.05 -12.59 -2.81
CA LEU A 85 -14.51 -12.25 -1.46
C LEU A 85 -15.99 -12.63 -1.29
N MET A 86 -16.83 -12.35 -2.28
CA MET A 86 -18.25 -12.69 -2.26
C MET A 86 -18.46 -14.19 -2.18
N ASP A 87 -17.77 -14.97 -3.02
CA ASP A 87 -17.83 -16.46 -2.99
C ASP A 87 -17.46 -17.02 -1.60
N VAL A 88 -16.41 -16.47 -0.98
CA VAL A 88 -16.00 -16.88 0.38
C VAL A 88 -17.07 -16.54 1.41
N LEU A 89 -17.65 -15.34 1.35
CA LEU A 89 -18.68 -14.91 2.29
C LEU A 89 -19.97 -15.74 2.15
N GLU A 90 -20.41 -16.04 0.94
CA GLU A 90 -21.58 -16.89 0.67
C GLU A 90 -21.37 -18.30 1.24
N LYS A 91 -20.22 -18.92 0.99
CA LYS A 91 -19.86 -20.23 1.55
C LYS A 91 -19.81 -20.24 3.07
N LEU A 92 -19.27 -19.20 3.68
CA LEU A 92 -19.25 -19.07 5.14
C LEU A 92 -20.67 -19.00 5.73
N VAL A 93 -21.61 -18.34 5.05
CA VAL A 93 -23.03 -18.31 5.47
C VAL A 93 -23.66 -19.71 5.38
N GLU A 94 -23.26 -20.53 4.41
CA GLU A 94 -23.71 -21.92 4.25
C GLU A 94 -23.01 -22.88 5.23
N GLY A 95 -22.07 -22.38 6.04
CA GLY A 95 -21.32 -23.18 7.02
C GLY A 95 -20.09 -23.88 6.44
N GLU A 96 -19.74 -23.57 5.20
CA GLU A 96 -18.48 -24.02 4.61
C GLU A 96 -17.34 -23.06 4.99
N ILE A 97 -16.14 -23.58 5.19
CA ILE A 97 -14.95 -22.78 5.49
C ILE A 97 -13.93 -22.93 4.34
N PRO A 98 -14.13 -22.20 3.24
CA PRO A 98 -13.20 -22.27 2.11
C PRO A 98 -11.85 -21.60 2.47
N ASN A 99 -10.79 -22.10 1.86
CA ASN A 99 -9.46 -21.51 1.96
C ASN A 99 -8.90 -21.38 3.39
N GLN A 100 -9.36 -22.23 4.32
CA GLN A 100 -8.84 -22.23 5.68
C GLN A 100 -7.32 -22.50 5.69
N ILE A 101 -6.58 -21.59 6.30
CA ILE A 101 -5.14 -21.75 6.51
C ILE A 101 -4.92 -22.32 7.91
N VAL A 102 -4.22 -23.46 7.97
CA VAL A 102 -3.79 -24.07 9.22
C VAL A 102 -2.28 -24.07 9.26
N VAL A 103 -1.70 -23.36 10.21
CA VAL A 103 -0.25 -23.30 10.41
C VAL A 103 0.15 -24.34 11.44
N PRO A 104 1.14 -25.22 11.18
CA PRO A 104 1.64 -26.18 12.14
C PRO A 104 2.16 -25.51 13.42
N ASN A 105 1.99 -26.16 14.58
CA ASN A 105 2.31 -25.56 15.88
C ASN A 105 3.78 -25.15 16.01
N ASP A 106 4.69 -25.95 15.51
CA ASP A 106 6.14 -25.66 15.51
C ASP A 106 6.48 -24.39 14.70
N VAL A 107 5.75 -24.17 13.61
CA VAL A 107 5.87 -22.95 12.79
C VAL A 107 5.24 -21.75 13.50
N GLN A 108 4.10 -21.95 14.19
CA GLN A 108 3.44 -20.88 14.95
C GLN A 108 4.35 -20.32 16.03
N GLU A 109 5.01 -21.17 16.82
CA GLU A 109 5.92 -20.74 17.89
C GLU A 109 7.07 -19.88 17.36
N GLY A 110 7.70 -20.33 16.26
CA GLY A 110 8.77 -19.59 15.62
C GLY A 110 8.32 -18.25 15.04
N ALA A 111 7.14 -18.23 14.40
CA ALA A 111 6.55 -17.04 13.82
C ALA A 111 6.17 -16.00 14.89
N LEU A 112 5.55 -16.41 15.99
CA LEU A 112 5.20 -15.53 17.10
C LEU A 112 6.46 -14.88 17.71
N LEU A 113 7.51 -15.67 17.95
CA LEU A 113 8.78 -15.14 18.46
C LEU A 113 9.41 -14.10 17.50
N ALA A 114 9.35 -14.37 16.19
CA ALA A 114 9.86 -13.45 15.18
C ALA A 114 9.06 -12.14 15.15
N LEU A 115 7.73 -12.22 15.23
CA LEU A 115 6.84 -11.06 15.29
C LEU A 115 7.06 -10.23 16.55
N GLU A 116 7.19 -10.85 17.71
CA GLU A 116 7.48 -10.16 18.97
C GLU A 116 8.80 -9.39 18.89
N ARG A 117 9.85 -10.01 18.34
CA ARG A 117 11.14 -9.35 18.13
C ARG A 117 11.03 -8.16 17.17
N MET A 118 10.33 -8.32 16.07
CA MET A 118 10.09 -7.24 15.11
C MET A 118 9.37 -6.06 15.76
N LEU A 119 8.29 -6.32 16.50
CA LEU A 119 7.50 -5.28 17.18
C LEU A 119 8.23 -4.62 18.35
N SER A 120 9.29 -5.25 18.88
CA SER A 120 10.12 -4.68 19.95
C SER A 120 11.15 -3.66 19.43
N ILE A 121 11.40 -3.62 18.12
CA ILE A 121 12.28 -2.63 17.49
C ILE A 121 11.52 -1.31 17.46
N LYS A 122 11.95 -0.35 18.26
CA LYS A 122 11.45 1.03 18.19
C LYS A 122 12.33 1.79 17.19
N GLU A 123 11.70 2.50 16.26
CA GLU A 123 12.37 3.49 15.40
C GLU A 123 12.94 4.65 16.21
#